data_62e821b5fcb857abc8953abc31ab2810
#
_entry.id   62e821b5fcb857abc8953abc31ab2810
#
_cell.length_a   1.000
_cell.length_b   1.000
_cell.length_c   1.000
_cell.angle_alpha   90.00
_cell.angle_beta   90.00
_cell.angle_gamma   90.00
#
_symmetry.space_group_name_H-M   'P 1'
#
loop_
_entity.id
_entity.type
_entity.pdbx_description
1 polymer ?
#
loop_
_entity_poly.entity_id
_entity_poly.type
_entity_poly.pdbx_seq_one_letter_code
_entity_poly.pdbx_strand_id
1 'polypeptide(L)'
;MKLYHNPLSSCSQKVRMVLHEKKLSWESQVIDLQKGEQFTADYLALNPNAVVPTLEDQGHTVIESTLINEYLDDAYADITLKPANANSRYQMRYLTRRIDDALHGACGVITYAIGVRPSLMSRPREEVDALINKIPDPSRRETRRSVVQLGVQAPEFVNALNIHSAVFDLAASFLQSQPWLAGESFSLADCALMPYALRADHLGLANEISDRPALSRWYDAIRARPAFTDAVTAW
;
A
#
# COMPACT_ATOMS: atom_id res chain seq x y z
N MET A 1 20.12 -8.01 -0.03
CA MET A 1 19.11 -6.98 -0.41
C MET A 1 18.86 -6.03 0.75
N LYS A 2 18.46 -4.78 0.45
CA LYS A 2 18.13 -3.74 1.42
C LYS A 2 16.83 -3.07 1.04
N LEU A 3 15.89 -2.95 1.97
CA LEU A 3 14.60 -2.30 1.75
C LEU A 3 14.55 -0.96 2.49
N TYR A 4 14.39 0.11 1.76
CA TYR A 4 14.03 1.42 2.29
C TYR A 4 12.52 1.50 2.40
N HIS A 5 12.00 1.67 3.60
CA HIS A 5 10.57 1.56 3.85
C HIS A 5 10.11 2.43 5.02
N ASN A 6 8.79 2.56 5.15
CA ASN A 6 8.20 3.11 6.36
C ASN A 6 7.22 2.08 6.97
N PRO A 7 7.22 1.87 8.28
CA PRO A 7 6.37 0.88 8.95
C PRO A 7 4.89 1.03 8.62
N LEU A 8 4.38 2.26 8.55
CA LEU A 8 2.97 2.58 8.32
C LEU A 8 2.58 2.70 6.83
N SER A 9 3.54 2.69 5.91
CA SER A 9 3.25 2.79 4.48
C SER A 9 2.58 1.52 3.94
N SER A 10 1.39 1.64 3.35
CA SER A 10 0.69 0.52 2.72
C SER A 10 1.53 -0.14 1.62
N CYS A 11 2.23 0.67 0.80
CA CYS A 11 3.14 0.13 -0.22
C CYS A 11 4.34 -0.62 0.38
N SER A 12 4.87 -0.15 1.52
CA SER A 12 5.95 -0.86 2.22
C SER A 12 5.44 -2.17 2.85
N GLN A 13 4.22 -2.17 3.37
CA GLN A 13 3.59 -3.39 3.91
C GLN A 13 3.37 -4.45 2.84
N LYS A 14 2.99 -4.06 1.59
CA LYS A 14 2.92 -4.99 0.44
C LYS A 14 4.24 -5.76 0.27
N VAL A 15 5.36 -5.02 0.25
CA VAL A 15 6.68 -5.62 0.01
C VAL A 15 7.15 -6.46 1.19
N ARG A 16 6.94 -5.97 2.43
CA ARG A 16 7.28 -6.76 3.62
C ARG A 16 6.50 -8.07 3.67
N MET A 17 5.20 -8.05 3.30
CA MET A 17 4.39 -9.27 3.23
C MET A 17 5.00 -10.31 2.27
N VAL A 18 5.43 -9.87 1.09
CA VAL A 18 6.10 -10.75 0.12
C VAL A 18 7.42 -11.29 0.65
N LEU A 19 8.25 -10.43 1.27
CA LEU A 19 9.52 -10.85 1.85
C LEU A 19 9.33 -11.93 2.92
N HIS A 20 8.36 -11.75 3.83
CA HIS A 20 8.06 -12.72 4.88
C HIS A 20 7.44 -14.02 4.32
N GLU A 21 6.50 -13.94 3.39
CA GLU A 21 5.92 -15.12 2.73
C GLU A 21 6.98 -15.96 2.00
N LYS A 22 7.94 -15.29 1.38
CA LYS A 22 9.06 -15.94 0.68
C LYS A 22 10.21 -16.31 1.61
N LYS A 23 10.13 -15.98 2.91
CA LYS A 23 11.17 -16.22 3.93
C LYS A 23 12.53 -15.63 3.56
N LEU A 24 12.51 -14.47 2.89
CA LEU A 24 13.72 -13.78 2.46
C LEU A 24 14.27 -12.92 3.60
N SER A 25 15.60 -12.96 3.78
CA SER A 25 16.31 -12.07 4.71
C SER A 25 16.66 -10.75 3.99
N TRP A 26 16.49 -9.64 4.69
CA TRP A 26 16.74 -8.31 4.15
C TRP A 26 17.21 -7.33 5.23
N GLU A 27 17.97 -6.32 4.83
CA GLU A 27 18.36 -5.18 5.68
C GLU A 27 17.22 -4.15 5.67
N SER A 28 16.77 -3.75 6.85
CA SER A 28 15.70 -2.76 7.04
C SER A 28 16.30 -1.36 7.16
N GLN A 29 15.93 -0.45 6.25
CA GLN A 29 16.23 0.98 6.34
C GLN A 29 14.94 1.77 6.45
N VAL A 30 14.61 2.19 7.65
CA VAL A 30 13.41 3.01 7.89
C VAL A 30 13.64 4.44 7.38
N ILE A 31 12.64 4.97 6.67
CA ILE A 31 12.56 6.36 6.20
C ILE A 31 11.43 7.06 6.97
N ASP A 32 11.78 8.08 7.73
CA ASP A 32 10.80 8.88 8.49
C ASP A 32 10.10 9.89 7.56
N LEU A 33 8.91 9.50 7.10
CA LEU A 33 8.10 10.32 6.21
C LEU A 33 7.58 11.61 6.88
N GLN A 34 7.46 11.61 8.21
CA GLN A 34 6.98 12.79 8.93
C GLN A 34 8.08 13.85 9.07
N LYS A 35 9.35 13.43 9.13
CA LYS A 35 10.51 14.33 9.08
C LYS A 35 10.89 14.73 7.66
N GLY A 36 10.31 14.07 6.64
CA GLY A 36 10.60 14.38 5.25
C GLY A 36 11.90 13.76 4.74
N GLU A 37 12.39 12.68 5.35
CA GLU A 37 13.63 12.00 4.94
C GLU A 37 13.59 11.51 3.49
N GLN A 38 12.40 11.22 2.95
CA GLN A 38 12.22 10.88 1.53
C GLN A 38 12.57 12.03 0.57
N PHE A 39 12.77 13.24 1.07
CA PHE A 39 13.15 14.42 0.28
C PHE A 39 14.63 14.78 0.39
N THR A 40 15.44 13.97 1.07
CA THR A 40 16.90 14.15 1.12
C THR A 40 17.52 13.84 -0.25
N ALA A 41 18.64 14.50 -0.56
CA ALA A 41 19.34 14.29 -1.83
C ALA A 41 19.73 12.81 -2.04
N ASP A 42 20.21 12.16 -0.99
CA ASP A 42 20.62 10.75 -1.04
C ASP A 42 19.45 9.82 -1.37
N TYR A 43 18.27 10.04 -0.74
CA TYR A 43 17.10 9.22 -1.03
C TYR A 43 16.50 9.54 -2.41
N LEU A 44 16.49 10.80 -2.83
CA LEU A 44 16.02 11.19 -4.17
C LEU A 44 16.89 10.61 -5.29
N ALA A 45 18.18 10.36 -5.03
CA ALA A 45 19.04 9.64 -5.97
C ALA A 45 18.63 8.17 -6.16
N LEU A 46 18.05 7.53 -5.13
CA LEU A 46 17.50 6.18 -5.20
C LEU A 46 16.09 6.16 -5.79
N ASN A 47 15.23 7.09 -5.36
CA ASN A 47 13.84 7.18 -5.79
C ASN A 47 13.41 8.64 -6.02
N PRO A 48 13.45 9.11 -7.26
CA PRO A 48 13.11 10.51 -7.58
C PRO A 48 11.63 10.85 -7.33
N ASN A 49 10.75 9.83 -7.16
CA ASN A 49 9.34 10.04 -6.81
C ASN A 49 9.14 10.44 -5.34
N ALA A 50 10.20 10.44 -4.52
CA ALA A 50 10.16 10.75 -3.09
C ALA A 50 9.08 9.95 -2.35
N VAL A 51 9.04 8.63 -2.58
CA VAL A 51 8.11 7.68 -1.95
C VAL A 51 8.84 6.41 -1.49
N VAL A 52 8.20 5.67 -0.60
CA VAL A 52 8.66 4.34 -0.17
C VAL A 52 7.64 3.29 -0.64
N PRO A 53 8.06 2.05 -0.87
CA PRO A 53 9.37 1.46 -0.67
C PRO A 53 10.33 1.66 -1.86
N THR A 54 11.61 1.46 -1.59
CA THR A 54 12.66 1.27 -2.60
C THR A 54 13.47 0.03 -2.20
N LEU A 55 13.75 -0.85 -3.14
CA LEU A 55 14.56 -2.04 -2.91
C LEU A 55 15.92 -1.90 -3.62
N GLU A 56 17.00 -2.14 -2.90
CA GLU A 56 18.31 -2.39 -3.49
C GLU A 56 18.63 -3.89 -3.39
N ASP A 57 18.86 -4.52 -4.52
CA ASP A 57 19.21 -5.93 -4.59
C ASP A 57 20.15 -6.23 -5.75
N GLN A 58 21.21 -7.01 -5.51
CA GLN A 58 22.20 -7.43 -6.52
C GLN A 58 22.76 -6.27 -7.38
N GLY A 59 22.91 -5.08 -6.78
CA GLY A 59 23.43 -3.88 -7.48
C GLY A 59 22.36 -3.12 -8.28
N HIS A 60 21.10 -3.53 -8.22
CA HIS A 60 19.96 -2.86 -8.86
C HIS A 60 19.10 -2.13 -7.85
N THR A 61 18.59 -0.96 -8.23
CA THR A 61 17.55 -0.25 -7.49
C THR A 61 16.20 -0.49 -8.17
N VAL A 62 15.25 -1.07 -7.42
CA VAL A 62 13.90 -1.36 -7.89
C VAL A 62 12.90 -0.50 -7.12
N ILE A 63 12.05 0.21 -7.85
CA ILE A 63 11.00 1.07 -7.30
C ILE A 63 9.63 0.56 -7.75
N GLU A 64 8.54 1.14 -7.19
CA GLU A 64 7.15 0.72 -7.37
C GLU A 64 6.84 -0.62 -6.69
N SER A 65 6.03 -0.58 -5.64
CA SER A 65 5.81 -1.72 -4.74
C SER A 65 5.30 -2.98 -5.45
N THR A 66 4.47 -2.84 -6.48
CA THR A 66 3.97 -3.97 -7.27
C THR A 66 5.08 -4.57 -8.14
N LEU A 67 5.93 -3.73 -8.74
CA LEU A 67 7.09 -4.18 -9.53
C LEU A 67 8.16 -4.81 -8.63
N ILE A 68 8.40 -4.26 -7.44
CA ILE A 68 9.28 -4.88 -6.42
C ILE A 68 8.78 -6.28 -6.08
N ASN A 69 7.49 -6.46 -5.87
CA ASN A 69 6.91 -7.76 -5.55
C ASN A 69 7.04 -8.76 -6.71
N GLU A 70 6.81 -8.34 -7.95
CA GLU A 70 7.04 -9.21 -9.13
C GLU A 70 8.53 -9.54 -9.29
N TYR A 71 9.43 -8.57 -9.08
CA TYR A 71 10.88 -8.81 -9.11
C TYR A 71 11.31 -9.84 -8.07
N LEU A 72 10.86 -9.68 -6.81
CA LEU A 72 11.17 -10.64 -5.74
C LEU A 72 10.66 -12.05 -6.06
N ASP A 73 9.51 -12.15 -6.70
CA ASP A 73 8.94 -13.44 -7.08
C ASP A 73 9.72 -14.10 -8.22
N ASP A 74 10.22 -13.31 -9.17
CA ASP A 74 11.05 -13.81 -10.28
C ASP A 74 12.49 -14.14 -9.87
N ALA A 75 13.10 -13.27 -9.05
CA ALA A 75 14.50 -13.42 -8.64
C ALA A 75 14.70 -14.55 -7.60
N TYR A 76 13.68 -14.87 -6.82
CA TYR A 76 13.74 -15.84 -5.72
C TYR A 76 12.62 -16.88 -5.86
N ALA A 77 12.81 -17.84 -6.76
CA ALA A 77 11.76 -18.75 -7.23
C ALA A 77 11.41 -19.94 -6.29
N ASP A 78 12.09 -20.11 -5.14
CA ASP A 78 11.85 -21.22 -4.21
C ASP A 78 10.41 -21.25 -3.68
N ILE A 79 9.84 -20.08 -3.41
CA ILE A 79 8.43 -19.92 -3.05
C ILE A 79 7.81 -18.96 -4.06
N THR A 80 6.95 -19.45 -4.93
CA THR A 80 6.28 -18.65 -5.95
C THR A 80 4.92 -18.15 -5.45
N LEU A 81 4.67 -16.85 -5.62
CA LEU A 81 3.41 -16.17 -5.29
C LEU A 81 2.64 -15.74 -6.54
N LYS A 82 3.22 -15.88 -7.73
CA LYS A 82 2.52 -15.71 -9.01
C LYS A 82 1.81 -16.99 -9.41
N PRO A 83 0.50 -16.95 -9.74
CA PRO A 83 -0.22 -18.14 -10.21
C PRO A 83 0.40 -18.75 -11.46
N ALA A 84 0.41 -20.09 -11.54
CA ALA A 84 0.97 -20.81 -12.68
C ALA A 84 0.12 -20.66 -13.96
N ASN A 85 -1.21 -20.63 -13.84
CA ASN A 85 -2.09 -20.50 -15.00
C ASN A 85 -2.28 -19.04 -15.46
N ALA A 86 -2.53 -18.86 -16.75
CA ALA A 86 -2.62 -17.54 -17.37
C ALA A 86 -3.81 -16.70 -16.88
N ASN A 87 -4.96 -17.32 -16.62
CA ASN A 87 -6.16 -16.62 -16.15
C ASN A 87 -5.97 -16.08 -14.75
N SER A 88 -5.46 -16.87 -13.83
CA SER A 88 -5.17 -16.43 -12.47
C SER A 88 -4.08 -15.33 -12.45
N ARG A 89 -3.04 -15.43 -13.31
CA ARG A 89 -2.06 -14.35 -13.47
C ARG A 89 -2.68 -13.07 -14.03
N TYR A 90 -3.59 -13.19 -15.00
CA TYR A 90 -4.34 -12.05 -15.50
C TYR A 90 -5.15 -11.40 -14.36
N GLN A 91 -5.91 -12.19 -13.60
CA GLN A 91 -6.73 -11.70 -12.48
C GLN A 91 -5.86 -11.02 -11.41
N MET A 92 -4.73 -11.63 -11.05
CA MET A 92 -3.73 -11.04 -10.14
C MET A 92 -3.29 -9.66 -10.64
N ARG A 93 -2.82 -9.56 -11.91
CA ARG A 93 -2.33 -8.31 -12.49
C ARG A 93 -3.42 -7.28 -12.71
N TYR A 94 -4.62 -7.71 -13.06
CA TYR A 94 -5.76 -6.81 -13.19
C TYR A 94 -6.09 -6.13 -11.86
N LEU A 95 -6.14 -6.89 -10.76
CA LEU A 95 -6.40 -6.32 -9.44
C LEU A 95 -5.24 -5.44 -8.95
N THR A 96 -3.99 -5.88 -9.08
CA THR A 96 -2.83 -5.07 -8.66
C THR A 96 -2.77 -3.75 -9.44
N ARG A 97 -3.09 -3.77 -10.74
CA ARG A 97 -3.22 -2.57 -11.55
C ARG A 97 -4.31 -1.63 -11.03
N ARG A 98 -5.50 -2.16 -10.68
CA ARG A 98 -6.59 -1.36 -10.10
C ARG A 98 -6.20 -0.75 -8.75
N ILE A 99 -5.42 -1.48 -7.96
CA ILE A 99 -4.89 -0.99 -6.69
C ILE A 99 -3.94 0.19 -6.94
N ASP A 100 -2.98 0.04 -7.84
CA ASP A 100 -1.96 1.08 -8.08
C ASP A 100 -2.55 2.33 -8.76
N ASP A 101 -3.41 2.15 -9.78
CA ASP A 101 -3.98 3.27 -10.55
C ASP A 101 -5.05 4.06 -9.79
N ALA A 102 -5.77 3.43 -8.85
CA ALA A 102 -6.94 4.04 -8.22
C ALA A 102 -6.93 3.96 -6.68
N LEU A 103 -6.88 2.73 -6.12
CA LEU A 103 -7.05 2.53 -4.68
C LEU A 103 -5.95 3.20 -3.86
N HIS A 104 -4.70 3.16 -4.32
CA HIS A 104 -3.57 3.73 -3.58
C HIS A 104 -3.74 5.24 -3.37
N GLY A 105 -4.10 5.97 -4.42
CA GLY A 105 -4.37 7.41 -4.34
C GLY A 105 -5.56 7.71 -3.41
N ALA A 106 -6.66 6.99 -3.58
CA ALA A 106 -7.86 7.12 -2.75
C ALA A 106 -7.57 6.82 -1.26
N CYS A 107 -6.87 5.74 -0.98
CA CYS A 107 -6.44 5.40 0.38
C CYS A 107 -5.55 6.49 0.98
N GLY A 108 -4.69 7.12 0.18
CA GLY A 108 -3.88 8.26 0.58
C GLY A 108 -4.74 9.44 1.03
N VAL A 109 -5.76 9.81 0.26
CA VAL A 109 -6.73 10.88 0.61
C VAL A 109 -7.41 10.57 1.95
N ILE A 110 -7.98 9.38 2.09
CA ILE A 110 -8.69 8.96 3.32
C ILE A 110 -7.73 8.95 4.52
N THR A 111 -6.54 8.36 4.36
CA THR A 111 -5.51 8.30 5.42
C THR A 111 -5.12 9.69 5.91
N TYR A 112 -4.91 10.63 5.00
CA TYR A 112 -4.53 11.99 5.40
C TYR A 112 -5.69 12.77 6.00
N ALA A 113 -6.90 12.60 5.49
CA ALA A 113 -8.08 13.28 6.05
C ALA A 113 -8.38 12.85 7.49
N ILE A 114 -8.27 11.57 7.80
CA ILE A 114 -8.69 11.00 9.09
C ILE A 114 -7.48 10.77 10.01
N GLY A 115 -6.44 10.09 9.53
CA GLY A 115 -5.37 9.57 10.38
C GLY A 115 -4.20 10.52 10.57
N VAL A 116 -3.77 11.26 9.53
CA VAL A 116 -2.55 12.07 9.57
C VAL A 116 -2.83 13.53 9.91
N ARG A 117 -3.94 14.08 9.43
CA ARG A 117 -4.32 15.49 9.61
C ARG A 117 -4.25 15.97 11.07
N PRO A 118 -4.75 15.24 12.08
CA PRO A 118 -4.68 15.72 13.46
C PRO A 118 -3.23 16.04 13.90
N SER A 119 -2.27 15.19 13.55
CA SER A 119 -0.85 15.41 13.86
C SER A 119 -0.25 16.58 13.07
N LEU A 120 -0.65 16.79 11.82
CA LEU A 120 -0.19 17.94 11.04
C LEU A 120 -0.75 19.25 11.54
N MET A 121 -2.01 19.28 11.96
CA MET A 121 -2.68 20.47 12.47
C MET A 121 -2.13 20.96 13.83
N SER A 122 -1.36 20.12 14.53
CA SER A 122 -0.65 20.52 15.75
C SER A 122 0.70 21.20 15.49
N ARG A 123 1.15 21.26 14.21
CA ARG A 123 2.41 21.89 13.81
C ARG A 123 2.17 23.32 13.28
N PRO A 124 3.21 24.19 13.30
CA PRO A 124 3.16 25.48 12.62
C PRO A 124 2.78 25.30 11.13
N ARG A 125 1.88 26.16 10.64
CA ARG A 125 1.37 26.08 9.27
C ARG A 125 2.49 26.14 8.23
N GLU A 126 3.48 27.01 8.47
CA GLU A 126 4.62 27.18 7.56
C GLU A 126 5.44 25.89 7.40
N GLU A 127 5.60 25.10 8.47
CA GLU A 127 6.29 23.80 8.40
C GLU A 127 5.51 22.79 7.57
N VAL A 128 4.19 22.74 7.74
CA VAL A 128 3.32 21.84 6.98
C VAL A 128 3.32 22.23 5.50
N ASP A 129 3.18 23.50 5.19
CA ASP A 129 3.22 24.02 3.82
C ASP A 129 4.60 23.76 3.17
N ALA A 130 5.69 23.96 3.91
CA ALA A 130 7.04 23.65 3.42
C ALA A 130 7.22 22.15 3.11
N LEU A 131 6.66 21.26 3.94
CA LEU A 131 6.71 19.83 3.71
C LEU A 131 5.89 19.42 2.47
N ILE A 132 4.68 19.97 2.32
CA ILE A 132 3.81 19.72 1.17
C ILE A 132 4.48 20.21 -0.13
N ASN A 133 5.13 21.38 -0.10
CA ASN A 133 5.79 21.96 -1.27
C ASN A 133 6.97 21.12 -1.80
N LYS A 134 7.56 20.26 -0.97
CA LYS A 134 8.61 19.31 -1.39
C LYS A 134 8.08 18.13 -2.21
N ILE A 135 6.77 17.89 -2.26
CA ILE A 135 6.19 16.79 -3.05
C ILE A 135 6.45 17.07 -4.54
N PRO A 136 7.17 16.19 -5.28
CA PRO A 136 7.55 16.45 -6.67
C PRO A 136 6.34 16.56 -7.60
N ASP A 137 5.38 15.65 -7.48
CA ASP A 137 4.18 15.61 -8.33
C ASP A 137 3.19 16.74 -7.97
N PRO A 138 2.88 17.65 -8.92
CA PRO A 138 1.99 18.80 -8.65
C PRO A 138 0.57 18.40 -8.25
N SER A 139 -0.01 17.40 -8.92
CA SER A 139 -1.38 16.94 -8.64
C SER A 139 -1.49 16.35 -7.25
N ARG A 140 -0.54 15.48 -6.87
CA ARG A 140 -0.45 14.93 -5.51
C ARG A 140 -0.23 16.01 -4.46
N ARG A 141 0.52 17.07 -4.77
CA ARG A 141 0.76 18.22 -3.90
C ARG A 141 -0.52 18.99 -3.62
N GLU A 142 -1.28 19.31 -4.66
CA GLU A 142 -2.55 20.04 -4.51
C GLU A 142 -3.61 19.21 -3.78
N THR A 143 -3.77 17.94 -4.11
CA THR A 143 -4.63 17.02 -3.36
C THR A 143 -4.23 16.97 -1.87
N ARG A 144 -2.93 16.90 -1.59
CA ARG A 144 -2.41 16.91 -0.22
C ARG A 144 -2.77 18.18 0.52
N ARG A 145 -2.63 19.34 -0.12
CA ARG A 145 -2.96 20.65 0.43
C ARG A 145 -4.45 20.73 0.76
N SER A 146 -5.31 20.37 -0.20
CA SER A 146 -6.77 20.34 -0.03
C SER A 146 -7.17 19.47 1.16
N VAL A 147 -6.68 18.23 1.21
CA VAL A 147 -7.05 17.26 2.25
C VAL A 147 -6.52 17.66 3.63
N VAL A 148 -5.33 18.21 3.73
CA VAL A 148 -4.80 18.71 5.03
C VAL A 148 -5.60 19.90 5.52
N GLN A 149 -6.02 20.80 4.64
CA GLN A 149 -6.82 21.97 5.01
C GLN A 149 -8.26 21.59 5.39
N LEU A 150 -8.93 20.81 4.56
CA LEU A 150 -10.37 20.56 4.63
C LEU A 150 -10.75 19.22 5.31
N GLY A 151 -9.82 18.29 5.43
CA GLY A 151 -10.08 16.97 6.03
C GLY A 151 -11.14 16.19 5.24
N VAL A 152 -12.14 15.68 5.95
CA VAL A 152 -13.27 14.94 5.35
C VAL A 152 -14.21 15.82 4.50
N GLN A 153 -14.05 17.14 4.55
CA GLN A 153 -14.77 18.10 3.72
C GLN A 153 -14.05 18.38 2.39
N ALA A 154 -12.88 17.83 2.18
CA ALA A 154 -12.15 17.96 0.92
C ALA A 154 -12.98 17.36 -0.22
N PRO A 155 -13.08 18.02 -1.40
CA PRO A 155 -13.86 17.52 -2.52
C PRO A 155 -13.41 16.13 -2.98
N GLU A 156 -12.14 15.80 -2.80
CA GLU A 156 -11.56 14.50 -3.16
C GLU A 156 -12.00 13.36 -2.23
N PHE A 157 -12.48 13.67 -1.01
CA PHE A 157 -12.72 12.66 0.02
C PHE A 157 -13.86 11.70 -0.33
N VAL A 158 -15.01 12.23 -0.77
CA VAL A 158 -16.16 11.39 -1.18
C VAL A 158 -15.81 10.53 -2.39
N ASN A 159 -15.10 11.10 -3.37
CA ASN A 159 -14.64 10.33 -4.52
C ASN A 159 -13.66 9.21 -4.10
N ALA A 160 -12.78 9.50 -3.13
CA ALA A 160 -11.85 8.50 -2.60
C ALA A 160 -12.58 7.33 -1.91
N LEU A 161 -13.65 7.60 -1.15
CA LEU A 161 -14.49 6.56 -0.56
C LEU A 161 -15.16 5.70 -1.65
N ASN A 162 -15.70 6.32 -2.69
CA ASN A 162 -16.34 5.59 -3.80
C ASN A 162 -15.33 4.69 -4.54
N ILE A 163 -14.12 5.18 -4.81
CA ILE A 163 -13.05 4.37 -5.43
C ILE A 163 -12.66 3.21 -4.52
N HIS A 164 -12.51 3.47 -3.23
CA HIS A 164 -12.15 2.47 -2.23
C HIS A 164 -13.20 1.34 -2.20
N SER A 165 -14.48 1.70 -2.09
CA SER A 165 -15.61 0.76 -2.09
C SER A 165 -15.66 -0.05 -3.40
N ALA A 166 -15.50 0.59 -4.55
CA ALA A 166 -15.54 -0.08 -5.86
C ALA A 166 -14.43 -1.13 -6.05
N VAL A 167 -13.21 -0.86 -5.54
CA VAL A 167 -12.12 -1.86 -5.60
C VAL A 167 -12.38 -3.01 -4.63
N PHE A 168 -12.96 -2.74 -3.47
CA PHE A 168 -13.37 -3.79 -2.52
C PHE A 168 -14.52 -4.65 -3.06
N ASP A 169 -15.48 -4.05 -3.78
CA ASP A 169 -16.53 -4.79 -4.50
C ASP A 169 -15.94 -5.72 -5.56
N LEU A 170 -14.97 -5.22 -6.35
CA LEU A 170 -14.25 -6.03 -7.32
C LEU A 170 -13.53 -7.20 -6.65
N ALA A 171 -12.80 -6.96 -5.57
CA ALA A 171 -12.11 -8.00 -4.81
C ALA A 171 -13.10 -9.03 -4.24
N ALA A 172 -14.20 -8.57 -3.65
CA ALA A 172 -15.27 -9.42 -3.15
C ALA A 172 -15.89 -10.29 -4.25
N SER A 173 -16.04 -9.76 -5.47
CA SER A 173 -16.56 -10.53 -6.61
C SER A 173 -15.65 -11.70 -6.99
N PHE A 174 -14.33 -11.52 -6.94
CA PHE A 174 -13.38 -12.61 -7.17
C PHE A 174 -13.46 -13.70 -6.09
N LEU A 175 -13.64 -13.29 -4.85
CA LEU A 175 -13.70 -14.18 -3.69
C LEU A 175 -15.01 -14.96 -3.54
N GLN A 176 -16.01 -14.74 -4.41
CA GLN A 176 -17.27 -15.50 -4.39
C GLN A 176 -17.07 -17.00 -4.69
N SER A 177 -16.13 -17.32 -5.58
CA SER A 177 -15.91 -18.68 -6.08
C SER A 177 -14.52 -19.26 -5.76
N GLN A 178 -13.69 -18.51 -5.05
CA GLN A 178 -12.31 -18.92 -4.76
C GLN A 178 -11.84 -18.38 -3.41
N PRO A 179 -10.89 -19.04 -2.73
CA PRO A 179 -10.44 -18.62 -1.39
C PRO A 179 -9.52 -17.39 -1.43
N TRP A 180 -8.78 -17.16 -2.52
CA TRP A 180 -7.80 -16.09 -2.68
C TRP A 180 -8.10 -15.23 -3.90
N LEU A 181 -7.54 -14.01 -3.92
CA LEU A 181 -7.85 -12.99 -4.94
C LEU A 181 -7.48 -13.38 -6.37
N ALA A 182 -6.64 -14.39 -6.57
CA ALA A 182 -6.26 -14.86 -7.90
C ALA A 182 -6.37 -16.39 -8.06
N GLY A 183 -7.26 -17.03 -7.33
CA GLY A 183 -7.53 -18.48 -7.48
C GLY A 183 -7.44 -19.27 -6.18
N GLU A 184 -7.01 -20.52 -6.28
CA GLU A 184 -6.98 -21.47 -5.18
C GLU A 184 -5.82 -21.25 -4.20
N SER A 185 -4.79 -20.49 -4.60
CA SER A 185 -3.58 -20.27 -3.81
C SER A 185 -3.38 -18.78 -3.52
N PHE A 186 -2.82 -18.51 -2.33
CA PHE A 186 -2.35 -17.19 -1.94
C PHE A 186 -1.36 -16.63 -2.97
N SER A 187 -1.45 -15.35 -3.30
CA SER A 187 -0.73 -14.72 -4.40
C SER A 187 -0.27 -13.29 -4.12
N LEU A 188 0.47 -12.71 -5.06
CA LEU A 188 0.84 -11.28 -5.01
C LEU A 188 -0.38 -10.34 -4.99
N ALA A 189 -1.56 -10.76 -5.48
CA ALA A 189 -2.79 -9.98 -5.38
C ALA A 189 -3.23 -9.82 -3.92
N ASP A 190 -3.10 -10.89 -3.14
CA ASP A 190 -3.45 -10.91 -1.72
C ASP A 190 -2.49 -10.02 -0.91
N CYS A 191 -1.18 -10.12 -1.20
CA CYS A 191 -0.18 -9.21 -0.64
C CYS A 191 -0.46 -7.74 -0.99
N ALA A 192 -0.96 -7.48 -2.21
CA ALA A 192 -1.22 -6.13 -2.68
C ALA A 192 -2.45 -5.48 -2.03
N LEU A 193 -3.55 -6.22 -1.82
CA LEU A 193 -4.78 -5.67 -1.24
C LEU A 193 -4.72 -5.59 0.30
N MET A 194 -4.01 -6.51 0.94
CA MET A 194 -3.95 -6.66 2.41
C MET A 194 -3.76 -5.32 3.15
N PRO A 195 -2.77 -4.47 2.83
CA PRO A 195 -2.54 -3.26 3.61
C PRO A 195 -3.63 -2.20 3.44
N TYR A 196 -4.46 -2.28 2.42
CA TYR A 196 -5.60 -1.38 2.23
C TYR A 196 -6.80 -1.82 3.06
N ALA A 197 -7.02 -3.14 3.19
CA ALA A 197 -8.01 -3.69 4.12
C ALA A 197 -7.63 -3.35 5.58
N LEU A 198 -6.38 -3.56 5.95
CA LEU A 198 -5.85 -3.17 7.27
C LEU A 198 -6.01 -1.66 7.51
N ARG A 199 -5.74 -0.83 6.50
CA ARG A 199 -5.87 0.61 6.62
C ARG A 199 -7.33 1.04 6.80
N ALA A 200 -8.28 0.42 6.11
CA ALA A 200 -9.71 0.67 6.28
C ALA A 200 -10.14 0.37 7.73
N ASP A 201 -9.72 -0.77 8.26
CA ASP A 201 -9.98 -1.17 9.65
C ASP A 201 -9.44 -0.12 10.64
N HIS A 202 -8.18 0.29 10.50
CA HIS A 202 -7.55 1.31 11.35
C HIS A 202 -8.17 2.71 11.26
N LEU A 203 -8.79 3.05 10.15
CA LEU A 203 -9.43 4.36 9.95
C LEU A 203 -10.92 4.39 10.32
N GLY A 204 -11.44 3.32 10.93
CA GLY A 204 -12.83 3.22 11.33
C GLY A 204 -13.79 2.92 10.15
N LEU A 205 -13.27 2.37 9.06
CA LEU A 205 -14.03 1.94 7.88
C LEU A 205 -14.16 0.40 7.83
N ALA A 206 -14.22 -0.27 8.98
CA ALA A 206 -14.31 -1.73 9.08
C ALA A 206 -15.54 -2.28 8.36
N ASN A 207 -16.62 -1.49 8.25
CA ASN A 207 -17.82 -1.84 7.49
C ASN A 207 -17.53 -2.07 6.00
N GLU A 208 -16.54 -1.42 5.42
CA GLU A 208 -16.11 -1.68 4.03
C GLU A 208 -15.67 -3.15 3.82
N ILE A 209 -15.27 -3.82 4.89
CA ILE A 209 -14.90 -5.24 4.86
C ILE A 209 -16.07 -6.11 5.32
N SER A 210 -16.69 -5.79 6.47
CA SER A 210 -17.72 -6.62 7.11
C SER A 210 -19.01 -6.73 6.29
N ASP A 211 -19.36 -5.70 5.53
CA ASP A 211 -20.55 -5.69 4.66
C ASP A 211 -20.38 -6.55 3.40
N ARG A 212 -19.16 -7.11 3.19
CA ARG A 212 -18.80 -8.00 2.08
C ARG A 212 -18.34 -9.36 2.62
N PRO A 213 -19.24 -10.34 2.82
CA PRO A 213 -18.89 -11.59 3.52
C PRO A 213 -17.71 -12.36 2.92
N ALA A 214 -17.55 -12.34 1.59
CA ALA A 214 -16.41 -12.98 0.94
C ALA A 214 -15.08 -12.27 1.23
N LEU A 215 -15.09 -10.95 1.27
CA LEU A 215 -13.93 -10.14 1.62
C LEU A 215 -13.58 -10.26 3.11
N SER A 216 -14.58 -10.30 3.99
CA SER A 216 -14.39 -10.52 5.41
C SER A 216 -13.70 -11.85 5.69
N ARG A 217 -14.19 -12.95 5.09
CA ARG A 217 -13.57 -14.28 5.19
C ARG A 217 -12.11 -14.27 4.71
N TRP A 218 -11.83 -13.60 3.58
CA TRP A 218 -10.49 -13.45 3.07
C TRP A 218 -9.59 -12.65 4.02
N TYR A 219 -10.11 -11.57 4.59
CA TYR A 219 -9.33 -10.73 5.51
C TYR A 219 -8.97 -11.48 6.79
N ASP A 220 -9.88 -12.28 7.32
CA ASP A 220 -9.61 -13.16 8.47
C ASP A 220 -8.54 -14.21 8.14
N ALA A 221 -8.60 -14.81 6.94
CA ALA A 221 -7.59 -15.75 6.47
C ALA A 221 -6.20 -15.07 6.30
N ILE A 222 -6.15 -13.82 5.82
CA ILE A 222 -4.92 -13.02 5.74
C ILE A 222 -4.33 -12.77 7.13
N ARG A 223 -5.15 -12.33 8.07
CA ARG A 223 -4.71 -12.01 9.45
C ARG A 223 -4.20 -13.23 10.21
N ALA A 224 -4.65 -14.41 9.87
CA ALA A 224 -4.18 -15.67 10.45
C ALA A 224 -2.81 -16.13 9.91
N ARG A 225 -2.27 -15.49 8.86
CA ARG A 225 -0.96 -15.86 8.32
C ARG A 225 0.18 -15.36 9.21
N PRO A 226 1.21 -16.16 9.51
CA PRO A 226 2.36 -15.69 10.31
C PRO A 226 3.03 -14.46 9.70
N ALA A 227 3.21 -14.43 8.37
CA ALA A 227 3.81 -13.30 7.65
C ALA A 227 3.05 -11.97 7.84
N PHE A 228 1.73 -12.01 8.14
CA PHE A 228 0.95 -10.80 8.38
C PHE A 228 1.46 -10.04 9.61
N THR A 229 1.63 -10.73 10.73
CA THR A 229 2.10 -10.11 11.98
C THR A 229 3.46 -9.43 11.80
N ASP A 230 4.37 -10.07 11.04
CA ASP A 230 5.71 -9.54 10.81
C ASP A 230 5.72 -8.39 9.77
N ALA A 231 4.79 -8.42 8.81
CA ALA A 231 4.73 -7.43 7.74
C ALA A 231 4.04 -6.13 8.14
N VAL A 232 3.14 -6.15 9.14
CA VAL A 232 2.33 -4.99 9.50
C VAL A 232 2.78 -4.35 10.80
N THR A 233 2.44 -3.08 10.96
CA THR A 233 2.65 -2.33 12.20
C THR A 233 1.31 -1.74 12.60
N ALA A 234 0.95 -1.87 13.87
CA ALA A 234 -0.22 -1.20 14.43
C ALA A 234 -0.03 0.34 14.39
N TRP A 235 -1.13 1.03 14.28
CA TRP A 235 -1.20 2.50 14.38
C TRP A 235 -1.20 2.95 15.83
#